data_0735358553e9f50d398d63ed2c039f4f
#
_entry.id   0735358553e9f50d398d63ed2c039f4f
#
_cell.length_a   1.000
_cell.length_b   1.000
_cell.length_c   1.000
_cell.angle_alpha   90.00
_cell.angle_beta   90.00
_cell.angle_gamma   90.00
#
_symmetry.space_group_name_H-M   'P 1'
#
loop_
_entity.id
_entity.type
_entity.pdbx_description
1 polymer ?
#
loop_
_entity_poly.entity_id
_entity_poly.type
_entity_poly.pdbx_seq_one_letter_code
_entity_poly.pdbx_strand_id
1 'polypeptide(L)'
;MKFFKVNVFILGFTMLIVSCSSVKKEKDVKHIDEILSSNTIKVKAALKDLKTFDSFPRTISKNHSKWEQVGVKDWCSGFWPGVLWYAYEFSGDEDLKQAAQNFTASLKTIAYSKALDHDIGFQIYNSYGNGYRLTGNPEYKKVLLAAADTLATLYNPIVGSIHSWPMKPQYPHNTIIDNMINLELLFWAAKNGGSKRLYDIAESHAEVSMKHLVRSDYSTYHLGSFDDKTGAFIRGVAHQGYADDSMWARGQTWGVYGFAFAYRETGREDFLKTAIGLANKFLERLPEDGMPFWDFDDPKIPNAPKDASAAAVAACGLLDLSGLVKDAKLKETYFNAAKRFIDILSSDAYLSKNNNQALLLHSTGHHPKNSEIDVPIIYADYYFMEALLRLKQLEQNKE
;
A
#
# COMPACT_ATOMS: atom_id res chain seq x y z
N MET A 1 -47.26 28.81 43.86
CA MET A 1 -48.04 28.42 42.65
C MET A 1 -47.20 28.69 41.41
N LYS A 2 -46.99 27.65 40.52
CA LYS A 2 -46.33 27.66 39.21
C LYS A 2 -44.80 27.56 39.20
N PHE A 3 -44.33 26.35 39.29
CA PHE A 3 -43.13 25.87 38.58
C PHE A 3 -43.48 24.51 37.98
N PHE A 4 -43.72 24.46 36.68
CA PHE A 4 -43.69 23.25 35.87
C PHE A 4 -43.70 23.69 34.40
N LYS A 5 -42.61 23.45 33.70
CA LYS A 5 -42.47 23.17 32.28
C LYS A 5 -41.14 23.70 31.70
N VAL A 6 -40.09 22.96 31.79
CA VAL A 6 -39.00 22.91 30.77
C VAL A 6 -38.18 21.68 31.11
N ASN A 7 -38.53 20.52 30.61
CA ASN A 7 -37.62 19.33 30.62
C ASN A 7 -38.05 18.21 29.68
N VAL A 8 -38.74 18.50 28.56
CA VAL A 8 -39.14 17.41 27.62
C VAL A 8 -38.49 17.53 26.23
N PHE A 9 -37.79 18.62 25.91
CA PHE A 9 -37.28 18.81 24.53
C PHE A 9 -35.82 18.35 24.27
N ILE A 10 -35.02 17.99 25.28
CA ILE A 10 -33.61 17.62 25.10
C ILE A 10 -33.43 16.11 24.83
N LEU A 11 -34.32 15.25 25.32
CA LEU A 11 -34.21 13.80 25.09
C LEU A 11 -34.56 13.34 23.65
N GLY A 12 -35.44 14.08 22.96
CA GLY A 12 -35.87 13.72 21.61
C GLY A 12 -34.83 13.99 20.53
N PHE A 13 -33.97 15.01 20.72
CA PHE A 13 -32.97 15.40 19.74
C PHE A 13 -31.72 14.48 19.76
N THR A 14 -31.33 13.99 20.94
CA THR A 14 -30.21 13.04 21.10
C THR A 14 -30.54 11.65 20.55
N MET A 15 -31.78 11.17 20.73
CA MET A 15 -32.19 9.87 20.15
C MET A 15 -32.28 9.87 18.60
N LEU A 16 -32.69 11.01 18.00
CA LEU A 16 -32.75 11.13 16.55
C LEU A 16 -31.36 11.17 15.89
N ILE A 17 -30.37 11.82 16.52
CA ILE A 17 -28.99 11.87 16.01
C ILE A 17 -28.31 10.51 16.12
N VAL A 18 -28.49 9.78 17.21
CA VAL A 18 -27.95 8.43 17.41
C VAL A 18 -28.58 7.43 16.44
N SER A 19 -29.90 7.50 16.19
CA SER A 19 -30.57 6.65 15.21
C SER A 19 -30.10 6.90 13.76
N CYS A 20 -29.87 8.16 13.39
CA CYS A 20 -29.43 8.52 12.05
C CYS A 20 -27.97 8.09 11.77
N SER A 21 -27.09 8.18 12.77
CA SER A 21 -25.69 7.76 12.65
C SER A 21 -25.54 6.24 12.57
N SER A 22 -26.33 5.48 13.34
CA SER A 22 -26.32 4.00 13.31
C SER A 22 -26.83 3.45 11.96
N VAL A 23 -27.89 4.03 11.41
CA VAL A 23 -28.44 3.62 10.10
C VAL A 23 -27.46 3.94 8.96
N LYS A 24 -26.76 5.07 9.01
CA LYS A 24 -25.72 5.42 8.02
C LYS A 24 -24.55 4.46 8.08
N LYS A 25 -24.07 4.16 9.30
CA LYS A 25 -22.98 3.19 9.55
C LYS A 25 -23.31 1.80 9.00
N GLU A 26 -24.51 1.29 9.27
CA GLU A 26 -24.98 -0.01 8.77
C GLU A 26 -25.02 -0.07 7.24
N LYS A 27 -25.45 1.03 6.58
CA LYS A 27 -25.42 1.15 5.12
C LYS A 27 -24.01 1.17 4.55
N ASP A 28 -23.08 1.89 5.19
CA ASP A 28 -21.69 1.98 4.75
C ASP A 28 -20.99 0.61 4.86
N VAL A 29 -21.14 -0.11 5.96
CA VAL A 29 -20.62 -1.47 6.15
C VAL A 29 -21.23 -2.45 5.15
N LYS A 30 -22.54 -2.40 4.90
CA LYS A 30 -23.21 -3.26 3.93
C LYS A 30 -22.69 -3.01 2.51
N HIS A 31 -22.46 -1.76 2.13
CA HIS A 31 -21.90 -1.42 0.82
C HIS A 31 -20.47 -1.97 0.65
N ILE A 32 -19.62 -1.85 1.69
CA ILE A 32 -18.27 -2.43 1.67
C ILE A 32 -18.35 -3.97 1.52
N ASP A 33 -19.28 -4.63 2.21
CA ASP A 33 -19.48 -6.08 2.12
C ASP A 33 -19.93 -6.52 0.72
N GLU A 34 -20.78 -5.75 0.05
CA GLU A 34 -21.20 -6.01 -1.32
C GLU A 34 -20.00 -5.95 -2.30
N ILE A 35 -19.13 -4.95 -2.14
CA ILE A 35 -17.91 -4.80 -2.96
C ILE A 35 -16.95 -5.96 -2.69
N LEU A 36 -16.65 -6.27 -1.42
CA LEU A 36 -15.76 -7.37 -1.04
C LEU A 36 -16.28 -8.72 -1.54
N SER A 37 -17.61 -8.95 -1.48
CA SER A 37 -18.25 -10.16 -1.99
C SER A 37 -18.07 -10.27 -3.50
N SER A 38 -18.34 -9.21 -4.25
CA SER A 38 -18.14 -9.15 -5.70
C SER A 38 -16.69 -9.38 -6.09
N ASN A 39 -15.75 -8.73 -5.39
CA ASN A 39 -14.32 -8.88 -5.61
C ASN A 39 -13.85 -10.31 -5.34
N THR A 40 -14.33 -10.93 -4.25
CA THR A 40 -14.00 -12.32 -3.89
C THR A 40 -14.46 -13.31 -4.95
N ILE A 41 -15.69 -13.16 -5.47
CA ILE A 41 -16.21 -13.97 -6.58
C ILE A 41 -15.30 -13.83 -7.81
N LYS A 42 -14.87 -12.62 -8.12
CA LYS A 42 -14.01 -12.31 -9.26
C LYS A 42 -12.60 -12.89 -9.12
N VAL A 43 -12.01 -12.77 -7.94
CA VAL A 43 -10.72 -13.40 -7.59
C VAL A 43 -10.81 -14.93 -7.74
N LYS A 44 -11.88 -15.55 -7.25
CA LYS A 44 -12.13 -17.00 -7.39
C LYS A 44 -12.32 -17.41 -8.87
N ALA A 45 -12.93 -16.56 -9.69
CA ALA A 45 -13.06 -16.81 -11.11
C ALA A 45 -11.71 -16.72 -11.85
N ALA A 46 -10.90 -15.69 -11.54
CA ALA A 46 -9.56 -15.51 -12.11
C ALA A 46 -8.62 -16.68 -11.78
N LEU A 47 -8.72 -17.23 -10.57
CA LEU A 47 -7.93 -18.38 -10.11
C LEU A 47 -8.04 -19.61 -11.01
N LYS A 48 -9.20 -19.82 -11.67
CA LYS A 48 -9.43 -20.98 -12.56
C LYS A 48 -8.53 -20.96 -13.82
N ASP A 49 -8.07 -19.81 -14.22
CA ASP A 49 -7.20 -19.64 -15.39
C ASP A 49 -5.69 -19.75 -15.06
N LEU A 50 -5.33 -19.70 -13.77
CA LEU A 50 -3.95 -19.82 -13.30
C LEU A 50 -3.63 -21.31 -13.08
N LYS A 51 -2.84 -21.88 -13.99
CA LYS A 51 -2.60 -23.33 -14.06
C LYS A 51 -1.46 -23.81 -13.16
N THR A 52 -0.57 -22.91 -12.76
CA THR A 52 0.61 -23.23 -11.92
C THR A 52 0.70 -22.21 -10.78
N PHE A 53 1.37 -22.60 -9.69
CA PHE A 53 1.49 -21.75 -8.51
C PHE A 53 2.77 -20.90 -8.48
N ASP A 54 3.60 -20.97 -9.52
CA ASP A 54 4.84 -20.23 -9.70
C ASP A 54 4.76 -19.13 -10.77
N SER A 55 3.55 -18.86 -11.25
CA SER A 55 3.23 -17.85 -12.26
C SER A 55 2.14 -16.93 -11.73
N PHE A 56 2.41 -15.63 -11.64
CA PHE A 56 1.63 -14.65 -10.91
C PHE A 56 1.03 -13.58 -11.82
N PRO A 57 -0.23 -13.17 -11.59
CA PRO A 57 -0.82 -11.99 -12.23
C PRO A 57 0.06 -10.76 -12.08
N ARG A 58 0.20 -9.98 -13.15
CA ARG A 58 0.89 -8.69 -13.14
C ARG A 58 0.04 -7.56 -13.70
N THR A 59 -0.34 -7.63 -14.95
CA THR A 59 -1.11 -6.61 -15.65
C THR A 59 -2.05 -7.25 -16.67
N ILE A 60 -3.00 -6.48 -17.17
CA ILE A 60 -3.84 -6.88 -18.30
C ILE A 60 -3.72 -5.80 -19.36
N SER A 61 -3.03 -6.10 -20.46
CA SER A 61 -2.86 -5.17 -21.57
C SER A 61 -4.19 -4.73 -22.19
N LYS A 62 -4.19 -3.56 -22.82
CA LYS A 62 -5.39 -3.02 -23.51
C LYS A 62 -5.96 -4.05 -24.47
N ASN A 63 -7.29 -4.19 -24.48
CA ASN A 63 -8.05 -5.15 -25.29
C ASN A 63 -7.90 -6.64 -24.89
N HIS A 64 -7.23 -6.93 -23.76
CA HIS A 64 -7.19 -8.26 -23.18
C HIS A 64 -8.11 -8.35 -21.96
N SER A 65 -8.49 -9.57 -21.58
CA SER A 65 -9.36 -9.81 -20.41
C SER A 65 -8.72 -10.68 -19.34
N LYS A 66 -7.55 -11.27 -19.63
CA LYS A 66 -6.84 -12.18 -18.73
C LYS A 66 -5.52 -11.57 -18.31
N TRP A 67 -5.09 -11.95 -17.11
CA TRP A 67 -3.80 -11.55 -16.56
C TRP A 67 -2.63 -12.04 -17.43
N GLU A 68 -1.74 -11.13 -17.77
CA GLU A 68 -0.36 -11.46 -18.11
C GLU A 68 0.35 -11.87 -16.83
N GLN A 69 1.14 -12.92 -16.92
CA GLN A 69 1.73 -13.57 -15.77
C GLN A 69 3.27 -13.41 -15.77
N VAL A 70 3.82 -13.33 -14.56
CA VAL A 70 5.27 -13.22 -14.31
C VAL A 70 5.72 -14.34 -13.36
N GLY A 71 7.02 -14.63 -13.38
CA GLY A 71 7.58 -15.66 -12.50
C GLY A 71 7.88 -15.17 -11.08
N VAL A 72 8.31 -16.09 -10.24
CA VAL A 72 8.64 -15.91 -8.81
C VAL A 72 9.53 -14.69 -8.52
N LYS A 73 10.48 -14.38 -9.40
CA LYS A 73 11.46 -13.30 -9.20
C LYS A 73 10.93 -11.90 -9.51
N ASP A 74 9.74 -11.78 -10.09
CA ASP A 74 9.14 -10.47 -10.33
C ASP A 74 8.72 -9.83 -9.00
N TRP A 75 8.97 -8.53 -8.85
CA TRP A 75 8.65 -7.81 -7.63
C TRP A 75 7.16 -7.85 -7.26
N CYS A 76 6.28 -8.04 -8.26
CA CYS A 76 4.84 -8.16 -8.06
C CYS A 76 4.38 -9.55 -7.58
N SER A 77 5.24 -10.56 -7.52
CA SER A 77 4.84 -11.95 -7.25
C SER A 77 4.12 -12.17 -5.92
N GLY A 78 4.39 -11.31 -4.91
CA GLY A 78 3.75 -11.39 -3.60
C GLY A 78 2.32 -10.86 -3.52
N PHE A 79 1.89 -10.03 -4.47
CA PHE A 79 0.58 -9.36 -4.40
C PHE A 79 -0.58 -10.31 -4.67
N TRP A 80 -0.47 -11.21 -5.64
CA TRP A 80 -1.55 -12.15 -5.92
C TRP A 80 -1.86 -13.08 -4.73
N PRO A 81 -0.89 -13.78 -4.12
CA PRO A 81 -1.19 -14.53 -2.90
C PRO A 81 -1.75 -13.63 -1.78
N GLY A 82 -1.31 -12.36 -1.69
CA GLY A 82 -1.90 -11.39 -0.77
C GLY A 82 -3.38 -11.12 -1.04
N VAL A 83 -3.78 -10.93 -2.30
CA VAL A 83 -5.20 -10.79 -2.71
C VAL A 83 -6.00 -12.03 -2.33
N LEU A 84 -5.43 -13.23 -2.53
CA LEU A 84 -6.09 -14.49 -2.13
C LEU A 84 -6.26 -14.58 -0.61
N TRP A 85 -5.26 -14.17 0.19
CA TRP A 85 -5.36 -14.11 1.64
C TRP A 85 -6.43 -13.13 2.10
N TYR A 86 -6.55 -11.95 1.51
CA TYR A 86 -7.61 -10.98 1.81
C TYR A 86 -9.00 -11.50 1.42
N ALA A 87 -9.11 -12.17 0.27
CA ALA A 87 -10.36 -12.79 -0.15
C ALA A 87 -10.79 -13.91 0.83
N TYR A 88 -9.84 -14.71 1.32
CA TYR A 88 -10.07 -15.69 2.38
C TYR A 88 -10.48 -15.03 3.70
N GLU A 89 -9.76 -13.99 4.14
CA GLU A 89 -10.07 -13.25 5.38
C GLU A 89 -11.51 -12.76 5.40
N PHE A 90 -11.99 -12.26 4.26
CA PHE A 90 -13.36 -11.78 4.13
C PHE A 90 -14.39 -12.93 4.12
N SER A 91 -14.13 -13.97 3.33
CA SER A 91 -15.15 -14.97 2.98
C SER A 91 -15.13 -16.24 3.83
N GLY A 92 -13.99 -16.57 4.45
CA GLY A 92 -13.76 -17.88 5.08
C GLY A 92 -13.69 -19.05 4.09
N ASP A 93 -13.56 -18.79 2.78
CA ASP A 93 -13.56 -19.83 1.74
C ASP A 93 -12.26 -20.65 1.76
N GLU A 94 -12.33 -21.91 2.12
CA GLU A 94 -11.16 -22.81 2.25
C GLU A 94 -10.46 -23.10 0.92
N ASP A 95 -11.15 -23.00 -0.24
CA ASP A 95 -10.50 -23.13 -1.55
C ASP A 95 -9.56 -21.93 -1.81
N LEU A 96 -9.98 -20.72 -1.43
CA LEU A 96 -9.16 -19.52 -1.50
C LEU A 96 -7.96 -19.59 -0.57
N LYS A 97 -8.14 -20.12 0.65
CA LYS A 97 -7.05 -20.37 1.59
C LYS A 97 -6.02 -21.33 1.02
N GLN A 98 -6.48 -22.46 0.48
CA GLN A 98 -5.59 -23.47 -0.12
C GLN A 98 -4.83 -22.90 -1.31
N ALA A 99 -5.49 -22.10 -2.16
CA ALA A 99 -4.83 -21.41 -3.27
C ALA A 99 -3.79 -20.40 -2.76
N ALA A 100 -4.15 -19.58 -1.76
CA ALA A 100 -3.23 -18.63 -1.13
C ALA A 100 -1.99 -19.34 -0.56
N GLN A 101 -2.15 -20.47 0.11
CA GLN A 101 -1.06 -21.29 0.64
C GLN A 101 -0.15 -21.80 -0.47
N ASN A 102 -0.70 -22.30 -1.56
CA ASN A 102 0.06 -22.87 -2.67
C ASN A 102 0.92 -21.78 -3.39
N PHE A 103 0.30 -20.63 -3.72
CA PHE A 103 1.03 -19.50 -4.30
C PHE A 103 2.07 -18.92 -3.35
N THR A 104 1.75 -18.78 -2.05
CA THR A 104 2.69 -18.34 -1.02
C THR A 104 3.89 -19.28 -0.94
N ALA A 105 3.67 -20.60 -0.95
CA ALA A 105 4.73 -21.60 -0.83
C ALA A 105 5.77 -21.51 -1.96
N SER A 106 5.37 -21.17 -3.18
CA SER A 106 6.28 -21.04 -4.32
C SER A 106 7.27 -19.87 -4.19
N LEU A 107 6.98 -18.87 -3.36
CA LEU A 107 7.86 -17.74 -3.09
C LEU A 107 8.95 -18.05 -2.04
N LYS A 108 8.93 -19.22 -1.40
CA LYS A 108 9.85 -19.59 -0.32
C LYS A 108 11.32 -19.39 -0.68
N THR A 109 11.68 -19.67 -1.94
CA THR A 109 13.08 -19.58 -2.42
C THR A 109 13.65 -18.17 -2.32
N ILE A 110 12.83 -17.13 -2.39
CA ILE A 110 13.25 -15.72 -2.27
C ILE A 110 13.90 -15.47 -0.91
N ALA A 111 13.30 -15.99 0.17
CA ALA A 111 13.79 -15.81 1.53
C ALA A 111 15.18 -16.42 1.79
N TYR A 112 15.60 -17.41 0.98
CA TYR A 112 16.84 -18.17 1.17
C TYR A 112 17.85 -18.00 0.01
N SER A 113 17.57 -17.07 -0.91
CA SER A 113 18.45 -16.76 -2.05
C SER A 113 19.18 -15.43 -1.81
N LYS A 114 20.21 -15.17 -2.58
CA LYS A 114 20.83 -13.85 -2.60
C LYS A 114 19.80 -12.80 -2.99
N ALA A 115 19.69 -11.73 -2.22
CA ALA A 115 18.83 -10.60 -2.55
C ALA A 115 19.23 -9.99 -3.91
N LEU A 116 18.28 -9.84 -4.81
CA LEU A 116 18.47 -9.20 -6.11
C LEU A 116 18.20 -7.69 -6.02
N ASP A 117 17.18 -7.34 -5.27
CA ASP A 117 16.71 -5.98 -5.02
C ASP A 117 15.97 -5.90 -3.67
N HIS A 118 15.42 -4.75 -3.38
CA HIS A 118 14.73 -4.46 -2.12
C HIS A 118 13.30 -5.01 -2.03
N ASP A 119 12.71 -5.52 -3.11
CA ASP A 119 11.29 -5.86 -3.20
C ASP A 119 10.90 -7.13 -2.43
N ILE A 120 11.82 -7.72 -1.67
CA ILE A 120 11.61 -8.88 -0.81
C ILE A 120 10.43 -8.67 0.17
N GLY A 121 10.25 -7.44 0.67
CA GLY A 121 9.10 -7.09 1.50
C GLY A 121 7.79 -7.25 0.73
N PHE A 122 7.66 -6.68 -0.46
CA PHE A 122 6.49 -6.84 -1.31
C PHE A 122 6.21 -8.31 -1.67
N GLN A 123 7.26 -9.09 -1.93
CA GLN A 123 7.12 -10.49 -2.30
C GLN A 123 6.73 -11.37 -1.10
N ILE A 124 7.42 -11.21 0.03
CA ILE A 124 7.29 -12.13 1.17
C ILE A 124 6.33 -11.61 2.24
N TYR A 125 6.33 -10.31 2.55
CA TYR A 125 5.43 -9.84 3.61
C TYR A 125 3.97 -9.81 3.16
N ASN A 126 3.70 -9.43 1.91
CA ASN A 126 2.34 -9.47 1.38
C ASN A 126 1.78 -10.90 1.25
N SER A 127 2.63 -11.91 1.08
CA SER A 127 2.25 -13.32 0.96
C SER A 127 2.33 -14.05 2.31
N TYR A 128 3.52 -14.36 2.77
CA TYR A 128 3.76 -15.07 4.04
C TYR A 128 3.29 -14.28 5.26
N GLY A 129 3.40 -12.94 5.25
CA GLY A 129 2.95 -12.07 6.33
C GLY A 129 1.45 -12.17 6.56
N ASN A 130 0.65 -12.03 5.49
CA ASN A 130 -0.80 -12.23 5.57
C ASN A 130 -1.15 -13.67 5.95
N GLY A 131 -0.46 -14.66 5.39
CA GLY A 131 -0.64 -16.05 5.75
C GLY A 131 -0.35 -16.33 7.23
N TYR A 132 0.74 -15.77 7.78
CA TYR A 132 1.07 -15.91 9.21
C TYR A 132 0.02 -15.22 10.09
N ARG A 133 -0.37 -14.00 9.76
CA ARG A 133 -1.38 -13.24 10.49
C ARG A 133 -2.71 -14.00 10.61
N LEU A 134 -3.13 -14.68 9.54
CA LEU A 134 -4.43 -15.36 9.50
C LEU A 134 -4.39 -16.79 10.02
N THR A 135 -3.23 -17.47 10.02
CA THR A 135 -3.15 -18.89 10.35
C THR A 135 -2.29 -19.21 11.58
N GLY A 136 -1.42 -18.30 11.98
CA GLY A 136 -0.42 -18.55 13.04
C GLY A 136 0.62 -19.62 12.66
N ASN A 137 0.74 -20.02 11.37
CA ASN A 137 1.62 -21.11 10.94
C ASN A 137 3.10 -20.79 11.25
N PRO A 138 3.76 -21.58 12.14
CA PRO A 138 5.13 -21.31 12.56
C PRO A 138 6.16 -21.42 11.42
N GLU A 139 5.87 -22.20 10.36
CA GLU A 139 6.77 -22.28 9.20
C GLU A 139 6.78 -20.96 8.42
N TYR A 140 5.65 -20.24 8.37
CA TYR A 140 5.59 -18.92 7.75
C TYR A 140 6.46 -17.90 8.52
N LYS A 141 6.44 -17.96 9.85
CA LYS A 141 7.32 -17.15 10.69
C LYS A 141 8.80 -17.38 10.38
N LYS A 142 9.22 -18.64 10.17
CA LYS A 142 10.62 -18.96 9.80
C LYS A 142 11.00 -18.34 8.46
N VAL A 143 10.11 -18.39 7.47
CA VAL A 143 10.35 -17.78 6.14
C VAL A 143 10.44 -16.26 6.24
N LEU A 144 9.56 -15.62 7.00
CA LEU A 144 9.57 -14.18 7.23
C LEU A 144 10.87 -13.70 7.89
N LEU A 145 11.34 -14.42 8.90
CA LEU A 145 12.62 -14.09 9.56
C LEU A 145 13.80 -14.24 8.60
N ALA A 146 13.85 -15.32 7.83
CA ALA A 146 14.91 -15.53 6.83
C ALA A 146 14.86 -14.46 5.72
N ALA A 147 13.66 -14.05 5.27
CA ALA A 147 13.49 -13.01 4.27
C ALA A 147 13.98 -11.64 4.79
N ALA A 148 13.71 -11.33 6.06
CA ALA A 148 14.19 -10.11 6.69
C ALA A 148 15.73 -10.07 6.76
N ASP A 149 16.37 -11.20 7.15
CA ASP A 149 17.83 -11.31 7.14
C ASP A 149 18.38 -11.17 5.71
N THR A 150 17.71 -11.75 4.70
CA THR A 150 18.07 -11.64 3.29
C THR A 150 17.97 -10.19 2.80
N LEU A 151 16.88 -9.48 3.09
CA LEU A 151 16.74 -8.06 2.78
C LEU A 151 17.82 -7.21 3.44
N ALA A 152 18.15 -7.50 4.71
CA ALA A 152 19.17 -6.79 5.48
C ALA A 152 20.59 -6.95 4.90
N THR A 153 20.83 -7.92 4.00
CA THR A 153 22.12 -8.05 3.28
C THR A 153 22.39 -6.90 2.32
N LEU A 154 21.36 -6.19 1.87
CA LEU A 154 21.46 -5.03 0.98
C LEU A 154 21.78 -3.73 1.74
N TYR A 155 21.81 -3.74 3.06
CA TYR A 155 22.08 -2.55 3.85
C TYR A 155 23.55 -2.14 3.77
N ASN A 156 23.79 -0.87 3.40
CA ASN A 156 25.10 -0.24 3.44
C ASN A 156 25.19 0.67 4.68
N PRO A 157 26.00 0.34 5.70
CA PRO A 157 26.10 1.12 6.93
C PRO A 157 26.75 2.51 6.73
N ILE A 158 27.49 2.72 5.66
CA ILE A 158 28.12 4.02 5.34
C ILE A 158 27.05 5.00 4.85
N VAL A 159 26.12 4.52 4.00
CA VAL A 159 24.99 5.33 3.52
C VAL A 159 23.86 5.36 4.56
N GLY A 160 23.72 4.31 5.36
CA GLY A 160 22.63 4.16 6.33
C GLY A 160 21.32 3.66 5.70
N SER A 161 21.34 3.10 4.50
CA SER A 161 20.14 2.63 3.81
C SER A 161 20.33 1.30 3.07
N ILE A 162 19.22 0.66 2.73
CA ILE A 162 19.17 -0.53 1.90
C ILE A 162 19.38 -0.12 0.43
N HIS A 163 20.28 -0.79 -0.26
CA HIS A 163 20.53 -0.60 -1.67
C HIS A 163 19.37 -1.17 -2.49
N SER A 164 18.55 -0.32 -3.09
CA SER A 164 17.32 -0.74 -3.74
C SER A 164 17.58 -1.59 -4.99
N TRP A 165 18.47 -1.14 -5.88
CA TRP A 165 18.77 -1.80 -7.14
C TRP A 165 20.28 -1.96 -7.38
N PRO A 166 20.93 -2.99 -6.79
CA PRO A 166 22.36 -3.24 -6.97
C PRO A 166 22.79 -3.46 -8.42
N MET A 167 21.86 -3.86 -9.30
CA MET A 167 22.09 -4.08 -10.72
C MET A 167 22.17 -2.80 -11.57
N LYS A 168 22.01 -1.61 -10.97
CA LYS A 168 22.07 -0.31 -11.67
C LYS A 168 23.40 0.41 -11.41
N PRO A 169 24.49 0.07 -12.15
CA PRO A 169 25.84 0.55 -11.86
C PRO A 169 26.02 2.06 -12.03
N GLN A 170 25.12 2.74 -12.75
CA GLN A 170 25.10 4.20 -12.88
C GLN A 170 24.79 4.93 -11.56
N TYR A 171 24.33 4.21 -10.54
CA TYR A 171 24.10 4.70 -9.20
C TYR A 171 24.91 3.85 -8.21
N PRO A 172 26.03 4.33 -7.65
CA PRO A 172 26.91 3.53 -6.78
C PRO A 172 26.17 2.93 -5.58
N HIS A 173 25.30 3.72 -4.94
CA HIS A 173 24.25 3.25 -4.06
C HIS A 173 22.96 4.03 -4.38
N ASN A 174 21.86 3.31 -4.48
CA ASN A 174 20.56 3.94 -4.73
C ASN A 174 19.53 3.47 -3.72
N THR A 175 18.67 4.40 -3.32
CA THR A 175 17.54 4.16 -2.42
C THR A 175 16.31 4.76 -3.08
N ILE A 176 15.22 4.00 -3.16
CA ILE A 176 13.96 4.50 -3.71
C ILE A 176 12.89 4.60 -2.63
N ILE A 177 11.94 5.49 -2.85
CA ILE A 177 10.88 5.75 -1.86
C ILE A 177 9.98 4.53 -1.62
N ASP A 178 9.82 3.66 -2.61
CA ASP A 178 9.07 2.39 -2.54
C ASP A 178 9.62 1.46 -1.45
N ASN A 179 10.93 1.53 -1.20
CA ASN A 179 11.57 0.72 -0.18
C ASN A 179 11.02 0.98 1.24
N MET A 180 10.43 2.15 1.46
CA MET A 180 9.76 2.44 2.72
C MET A 180 8.71 1.38 3.09
N ILE A 181 7.96 0.84 2.11
CA ILE A 181 6.98 -0.22 2.36
C ILE A 181 7.65 -1.55 2.71
N ASN A 182 8.80 -1.87 2.11
CA ASN A 182 9.53 -3.10 2.39
C ASN A 182 10.11 -3.16 3.82
N LEU A 183 10.22 -2.03 4.50
CA LEU A 183 10.71 -1.97 5.89
C LEU A 183 9.75 -2.64 6.90
N GLU A 184 8.47 -2.79 6.55
CA GLU A 184 7.50 -3.45 7.43
C GLU A 184 7.94 -4.88 7.78
N LEU A 185 8.53 -5.60 6.82
CA LEU A 185 9.13 -6.92 7.05
C LEU A 185 10.23 -6.89 8.13
N LEU A 186 11.09 -5.86 8.11
CA LEU A 186 12.20 -5.74 9.07
C LEU A 186 11.70 -5.38 10.48
N PHE A 187 10.78 -4.43 10.59
CA PHE A 187 10.16 -4.07 11.87
C PHE A 187 9.41 -5.26 12.47
N TRP A 188 8.63 -5.95 11.64
CA TRP A 188 7.91 -7.15 12.06
C TRP A 188 8.88 -8.24 12.56
N ALA A 189 9.93 -8.53 11.80
CA ALA A 189 10.90 -9.56 12.14
C ALA A 189 11.58 -9.28 13.48
N ALA A 190 12.02 -8.03 13.71
CA ALA A 190 12.65 -7.63 14.97
C ALA A 190 11.74 -7.85 16.19
N LYS A 191 10.44 -7.60 16.04
CA LYS A 191 9.43 -7.82 17.11
C LYS A 191 9.03 -9.29 17.28
N ASN A 192 9.32 -10.13 16.31
CA ASN A 192 8.90 -11.53 16.27
C ASN A 192 10.06 -12.54 16.43
N GLY A 193 11.16 -12.14 17.06
CA GLY A 193 12.28 -13.01 17.39
C GLY A 193 13.48 -12.92 16.44
N GLY A 194 13.46 -11.99 15.50
CA GLY A 194 14.62 -11.58 14.73
C GLY A 194 15.59 -10.70 15.53
N SER A 195 16.75 -10.43 14.95
CA SER A 195 17.76 -9.57 15.57
C SER A 195 17.29 -8.11 15.68
N LYS A 196 17.65 -7.44 16.80
CA LYS A 196 17.46 -5.98 16.95
C LYS A 196 18.09 -5.19 15.79
N ARG A 197 19.15 -5.70 15.19
CA ARG A 197 19.79 -5.10 14.01
C ARG A 197 18.78 -4.84 12.87
N LEU A 198 17.76 -5.69 12.71
CA LEU A 198 16.73 -5.50 11.66
C LEU A 198 15.91 -4.23 11.90
N TYR A 199 15.57 -3.97 13.17
CA TYR A 199 14.91 -2.73 13.57
C TYR A 199 15.80 -1.51 13.30
N ASP A 200 17.08 -1.58 13.71
CA ASP A 200 18.04 -0.49 13.54
C ASP A 200 18.26 -0.17 12.05
N ILE A 201 18.28 -1.18 11.17
CA ILE A 201 18.35 -1.03 9.70
C ILE A 201 17.11 -0.32 9.17
N ALA A 202 15.93 -0.75 9.60
CA ALA A 202 14.67 -0.16 9.13
C ALA A 202 14.54 1.32 9.54
N GLU A 203 14.87 1.62 10.80
CA GLU A 203 14.86 2.99 11.32
C GLU A 203 15.88 3.88 10.60
N SER A 204 17.11 3.41 10.41
CA SER A 204 18.17 4.12 9.68
C SER A 204 17.78 4.39 8.23
N HIS A 205 17.22 3.39 7.55
CA HIS A 205 16.74 3.57 6.18
C HIS A 205 15.63 4.63 6.09
N ALA A 206 14.65 4.59 6.99
CA ALA A 206 13.58 5.57 7.05
C ALA A 206 14.13 6.99 7.30
N GLU A 207 15.13 7.14 8.16
CA GLU A 207 15.80 8.41 8.43
C GLU A 207 16.53 8.97 7.19
N VAL A 208 17.28 8.12 6.48
CA VAL A 208 17.93 8.50 5.21
C VAL A 208 16.90 8.91 4.16
N SER A 209 15.81 8.16 4.04
CA SER A 209 14.72 8.47 3.12
C SER A 209 14.04 9.79 3.47
N MET A 210 13.75 10.04 4.74
CA MET A 210 13.19 11.30 5.22
C MET A 210 14.09 12.49 4.86
N LYS A 211 15.39 12.35 5.08
CA LYS A 211 16.37 13.42 4.88
C LYS A 211 16.63 13.73 3.41
N HIS A 212 16.61 12.73 2.53
CA HIS A 212 17.13 12.87 1.17
C HIS A 212 16.10 12.59 0.06
N LEU A 213 15.03 11.86 0.33
CA LEU A 213 13.97 11.59 -0.64
C LEU A 213 12.76 12.51 -0.47
N VAL A 214 12.55 13.08 0.71
CA VAL A 214 11.47 14.05 0.95
C VAL A 214 12.01 15.46 0.74
N ARG A 215 11.40 16.20 -0.18
CA ARG A 215 11.76 17.59 -0.47
C ARG A 215 11.20 18.54 0.60
N SER A 216 11.67 19.77 0.63
CA SER A 216 11.24 20.78 1.60
C SER A 216 9.76 21.14 1.52
N ASP A 217 9.11 20.92 0.37
CA ASP A 217 7.68 21.11 0.15
C ASP A 217 6.85 19.83 0.41
N TYR A 218 7.48 18.78 0.94
CA TYR A 218 6.91 17.44 1.16
C TYR A 218 6.51 16.67 -0.11
N SER A 219 6.98 17.05 -1.29
CA SER A 219 6.97 16.14 -2.43
C SER A 219 8.14 15.14 -2.34
N THR A 220 8.11 14.04 -3.08
CA THR A 220 9.17 13.02 -3.02
C THR A 220 9.96 12.91 -4.30
N TYR A 221 11.29 12.66 -4.16
CA TYR A 221 12.05 12.01 -5.22
C TYR A 221 11.68 10.53 -5.29
N HIS A 222 11.70 9.96 -6.50
CA HIS A 222 11.57 8.51 -6.60
C HIS A 222 12.86 7.84 -6.12
N LEU A 223 14.04 8.27 -6.60
CA LEU A 223 15.35 7.68 -6.32
C LEU A 223 16.31 8.71 -5.76
N GLY A 224 17.00 8.38 -4.68
CA GLY A 224 18.22 9.05 -4.21
C GLY A 224 19.45 8.24 -4.60
N SER A 225 20.44 8.92 -5.20
CA SER A 225 21.76 8.35 -5.47
C SER A 225 22.76 8.85 -4.44
N PHE A 226 23.60 7.92 -3.96
CA PHE A 226 24.60 8.17 -2.91
C PHE A 226 25.96 7.63 -3.33
N ASP A 227 27.02 8.23 -2.83
CA ASP A 227 28.36 7.67 -2.86
C ASP A 227 28.43 6.51 -1.85
N ASP A 228 28.77 5.31 -2.31
CA ASP A 228 28.75 4.09 -1.51
C ASP A 228 29.90 4.00 -0.49
N LYS A 229 30.93 4.86 -0.60
CA LYS A 229 32.13 4.90 0.25
C LYS A 229 32.10 6.00 1.28
N THR A 230 31.45 7.12 0.96
CA THR A 230 31.39 8.29 1.85
C THR A 230 30.01 8.49 2.48
N GLY A 231 28.96 7.87 1.92
CA GLY A 231 27.57 8.09 2.31
C GLY A 231 26.98 9.40 1.81
N ALA A 232 27.75 10.18 1.03
CA ALA A 232 27.29 11.48 0.56
C ALA A 232 26.11 11.36 -0.43
N PHE A 233 25.05 12.14 -0.22
CA PHE A 233 23.95 12.25 -1.18
C PHE A 233 24.45 12.98 -2.44
N ILE A 234 24.27 12.35 -3.59
CA ILE A 234 24.70 12.90 -4.88
C ILE A 234 23.57 13.70 -5.51
N ARG A 235 22.39 13.08 -5.68
CA ARG A 235 21.20 13.73 -6.27
C ARG A 235 19.94 12.89 -6.13
N GLY A 236 18.77 13.57 -6.21
CA GLY A 236 17.49 12.93 -6.47
C GLY A 236 17.26 12.74 -7.97
N VAL A 237 16.56 11.67 -8.33
CA VAL A 237 16.30 11.29 -9.73
C VAL A 237 14.87 10.75 -9.86
N ALA A 238 14.19 11.09 -10.96
CA ALA A 238 12.98 10.38 -11.37
C ALA A 238 13.38 9.13 -12.16
N HIS A 239 12.81 7.96 -11.78
CA HIS A 239 12.93 6.75 -12.56
C HIS A 239 11.58 6.35 -13.17
N GLN A 240 10.51 6.45 -12.39
CA GLN A 240 9.14 6.19 -12.82
C GLN A 240 8.31 7.49 -12.92
N GLY A 241 8.76 8.61 -12.37
CA GLY A 241 8.14 9.93 -12.52
C GLY A 241 8.45 10.60 -13.85
N TYR A 242 7.80 11.72 -14.11
CA TYR A 242 7.92 12.51 -15.35
C TYR A 242 9.30 13.19 -15.47
N ALA A 243 9.76 13.82 -14.40
CA ALA A 243 11.03 14.55 -14.34
C ALA A 243 11.66 14.45 -12.93
N ASP A 244 12.97 14.79 -12.81
CA ASP A 244 13.69 14.67 -11.53
C ASP A 244 13.07 15.52 -10.42
N ASP A 245 12.39 16.60 -10.75
CA ASP A 245 11.70 17.52 -9.85
C ASP A 245 10.18 17.32 -9.80
N SER A 246 9.62 16.38 -10.60
CA SER A 246 8.19 16.08 -10.59
C SER A 246 7.75 15.32 -9.35
N MET A 247 6.45 15.30 -9.10
CA MET A 247 5.82 14.52 -8.04
C MET A 247 5.09 13.31 -8.62
N TRP A 248 5.79 12.17 -8.69
CA TRP A 248 5.22 10.89 -9.10
C TRP A 248 4.21 10.41 -8.06
N ALA A 249 2.94 10.23 -8.47
CA ALA A 249 1.84 10.03 -7.55
C ALA A 249 2.02 8.79 -6.66
N ARG A 250 2.38 7.63 -7.22
CA ARG A 250 2.57 6.40 -6.45
C ARG A 250 3.78 6.48 -5.52
N GLY A 251 4.87 7.14 -5.94
CA GLY A 251 6.02 7.40 -5.06
C GLY A 251 5.64 8.23 -3.85
N GLN A 252 4.84 9.28 -4.05
CA GLN A 252 4.31 10.09 -2.96
C GLN A 252 3.50 9.24 -1.97
N THR A 253 2.65 8.34 -2.46
CA THR A 253 1.80 7.50 -1.59
C THR A 253 2.58 6.40 -0.89
N TRP A 254 3.66 5.87 -1.50
CA TRP A 254 4.62 5.00 -0.80
C TRP A 254 5.23 5.71 0.40
N GLY A 255 5.60 6.99 0.24
CA GLY A 255 6.08 7.83 1.34
C GLY A 255 5.03 8.01 2.43
N VAL A 256 3.78 8.37 2.07
CA VAL A 256 2.68 8.53 3.05
C VAL A 256 2.51 7.28 3.90
N TYR A 257 2.35 6.14 3.26
CA TYR A 257 2.09 4.87 3.96
C TYR A 257 3.33 4.39 4.72
N GLY A 258 4.50 4.46 4.10
CA GLY A 258 5.76 4.03 4.71
C GLY A 258 6.14 4.83 5.96
N PHE A 259 5.99 6.15 5.95
CA PHE A 259 6.26 6.96 7.15
C PHE A 259 5.17 6.86 8.22
N ALA A 260 3.91 6.60 7.84
CA ALA A 260 2.84 6.33 8.81
C ALA A 260 3.17 5.08 9.64
N PHE A 261 3.48 3.95 9.00
CA PHE A 261 3.84 2.77 9.77
C PHE A 261 5.23 2.87 10.44
N ALA A 262 6.20 3.59 9.86
CA ALA A 262 7.46 3.83 10.53
C ALA A 262 7.26 4.55 11.87
N TYR A 263 6.36 5.54 11.93
CA TYR A 263 5.94 6.13 13.21
C TYR A 263 5.26 5.11 14.13
N ARG A 264 4.33 4.32 13.63
CA ARG A 264 3.65 3.26 14.39
C ARG A 264 4.65 2.29 15.03
N GLU A 265 5.72 1.95 14.32
CA GLU A 265 6.72 0.99 14.76
C GLU A 265 7.75 1.58 15.73
N THR A 266 8.11 2.87 15.58
CA THR A 266 9.21 3.52 16.31
C THR A 266 8.76 4.54 17.35
N GLY A 267 7.59 5.14 17.21
CA GLY A 267 7.11 6.28 18.01
C GLY A 267 7.83 7.59 17.72
N ARG A 268 8.63 7.68 16.66
CA ARG A 268 9.40 8.88 16.30
C ARG A 268 8.49 9.95 15.70
N GLU A 269 8.32 11.06 16.40
CA GLU A 269 7.45 12.18 16.01
C GLU A 269 7.88 12.86 14.69
N ASP A 270 9.16 12.81 14.31
CA ASP A 270 9.63 13.31 13.03
C ASP A 270 9.11 12.47 11.85
N PHE A 271 8.94 11.16 12.00
CA PHE A 271 8.28 10.30 11.01
C PHE A 271 6.79 10.62 10.89
N LEU A 272 6.09 10.85 12.00
CA LEU A 272 4.69 11.30 11.96
C LEU A 272 4.56 12.64 11.25
N LYS A 273 5.39 13.62 11.58
CA LYS A 273 5.41 14.93 10.92
C LYS A 273 5.64 14.78 9.41
N THR A 274 6.53 13.88 9.03
CA THR A 274 6.82 13.61 7.61
C THR A 274 5.61 12.99 6.92
N ALA A 275 4.98 11.96 7.51
CA ALA A 275 3.77 11.36 6.96
C ALA A 275 2.63 12.38 6.78
N ILE A 276 2.42 13.26 7.77
CA ILE A 276 1.44 14.35 7.72
C ILE A 276 1.75 15.30 6.57
N GLY A 277 3.02 15.74 6.43
CA GLY A 277 3.43 16.64 5.35
C GLY A 277 3.22 16.05 3.96
N LEU A 278 3.63 14.77 3.78
CA LEU A 278 3.45 14.03 2.54
C LEU A 278 1.96 13.85 2.18
N ALA A 279 1.13 13.49 3.17
CA ALA A 279 -0.30 13.31 2.99
C ALA A 279 -0.99 14.63 2.61
N ASN A 280 -0.68 15.72 3.31
CA ASN A 280 -1.23 17.04 2.99
C ASN A 280 -0.83 17.49 1.59
N LYS A 281 0.45 17.28 1.19
CA LYS A 281 0.94 17.61 -0.15
C LYS A 281 0.23 16.79 -1.23
N PHE A 282 0.01 15.50 -0.99
CA PHE A 282 -0.73 14.65 -1.93
C PHE A 282 -2.18 15.11 -2.10
N LEU A 283 -2.87 15.38 -1.00
CA LEU A 283 -4.27 15.82 -1.02
C LEU A 283 -4.44 17.20 -1.66
N GLU A 284 -3.50 18.13 -1.44
CA GLU A 284 -3.45 19.46 -2.06
C GLU A 284 -3.37 19.39 -3.59
N ARG A 285 -2.62 18.41 -4.12
CA ARG A 285 -2.35 18.28 -5.56
C ARG A 285 -3.43 17.49 -6.33
N LEU A 286 -4.43 16.94 -5.63
CA LEU A 286 -5.49 16.19 -6.29
C LEU A 286 -6.34 17.10 -7.21
N PRO A 287 -6.70 16.59 -8.40
CA PRO A 287 -7.65 17.27 -9.26
C PRO A 287 -9.08 17.22 -8.69
N GLU A 288 -9.99 17.95 -9.29
CA GLU A 288 -11.38 18.08 -8.82
C GLU A 288 -12.11 16.73 -8.73
N ASP A 289 -11.86 15.80 -9.64
CA ASP A 289 -12.42 14.45 -9.64
C ASP A 289 -11.86 13.56 -8.48
N GLY A 290 -10.83 14.02 -7.79
CA GLY A 290 -10.22 13.34 -6.64
C GLY A 290 -9.33 12.17 -6.98
N MET A 291 -9.07 11.86 -8.26
CA MET A 291 -8.19 10.77 -8.66
C MET A 291 -6.83 11.31 -9.12
N PRO A 292 -5.72 10.78 -8.57
CA PRO A 292 -4.40 11.26 -8.94
C PRO A 292 -4.11 10.94 -10.42
N PHE A 293 -3.42 11.88 -11.09
CA PHE A 293 -2.68 11.55 -12.30
C PHE A 293 -1.48 10.69 -11.92
N TRP A 294 -0.92 9.96 -12.89
CA TRP A 294 0.26 9.12 -12.64
C TRP A 294 1.46 9.93 -12.12
N ASP A 295 1.56 11.19 -12.58
CA ASP A 295 2.49 12.22 -12.11
C ASP A 295 1.75 13.56 -12.10
N PHE A 296 1.87 14.33 -11.03
CA PHE A 296 1.14 15.59 -10.87
C PHE A 296 1.71 16.75 -11.70
N ASP A 297 2.86 16.54 -12.31
CA ASP A 297 3.55 17.53 -13.14
C ASP A 297 3.61 17.11 -14.63
N ASP A 298 2.82 16.09 -15.04
CA ASP A 298 2.71 15.72 -16.45
C ASP A 298 2.11 16.88 -17.25
N PRO A 299 2.84 17.39 -18.27
CA PRO A 299 2.38 18.54 -19.09
C PRO A 299 1.11 18.25 -19.90
N LYS A 300 0.67 16.99 -19.97
CA LYS A 300 -0.58 16.60 -20.64
C LYS A 300 -1.82 16.74 -19.75
N ILE A 301 -1.67 17.12 -18.48
CA ILE A 301 -2.82 17.39 -17.60
C ILE A 301 -3.71 18.47 -18.25
N PRO A 302 -5.06 18.28 -18.34
CA PRO A 302 -5.88 17.25 -17.70
C PRO A 302 -6.01 15.92 -18.47
N ASN A 303 -5.34 15.73 -19.59
CA ASN A 303 -5.46 14.54 -20.45
C ASN A 303 -4.39 13.46 -20.14
N ALA A 304 -3.60 13.64 -19.08
CA ALA A 304 -2.64 12.65 -18.61
C ALA A 304 -3.34 11.42 -18.02
N PRO A 305 -2.73 10.21 -18.06
CA PRO A 305 -3.30 9.02 -17.45
C PRO A 305 -3.47 9.18 -15.93
N LYS A 306 -4.51 8.54 -15.39
CA LYS A 306 -4.72 8.39 -13.94
C LYS A 306 -3.90 7.20 -13.41
N ASP A 307 -3.78 7.13 -12.07
CA ASP A 307 -3.19 5.97 -11.40
C ASP A 307 -4.05 5.49 -10.22
N ALA A 308 -4.92 4.52 -10.51
CA ALA A 308 -5.76 3.89 -9.49
C ALA A 308 -4.90 3.19 -8.41
N SER A 309 -3.70 2.71 -8.74
CA SER A 309 -2.81 2.09 -7.76
C SER A 309 -2.32 3.10 -6.72
N ALA A 310 -1.99 4.33 -7.14
CA ALA A 310 -1.63 5.39 -6.20
C ALA A 310 -2.79 5.74 -5.26
N ALA A 311 -4.03 5.78 -5.77
CA ALA A 311 -5.22 6.02 -4.95
C ALA A 311 -5.46 4.89 -3.93
N ALA A 312 -5.27 3.63 -4.33
CA ALA A 312 -5.43 2.47 -3.43
C ALA A 312 -4.38 2.47 -2.31
N VAL A 313 -3.11 2.74 -2.63
CA VAL A 313 -2.04 2.88 -1.62
C VAL A 313 -2.31 4.08 -0.71
N ALA A 314 -2.74 5.22 -1.27
CA ALA A 314 -3.11 6.39 -0.47
C ALA A 314 -4.22 6.07 0.53
N ALA A 315 -5.24 5.32 0.11
CA ALA A 315 -6.33 4.91 1.01
C ALA A 315 -5.80 4.11 2.20
N CYS A 316 -4.91 3.13 1.98
CA CYS A 316 -4.29 2.36 3.07
C CYS A 316 -3.46 3.24 4.01
N GLY A 317 -2.58 4.08 3.45
CA GLY A 317 -1.73 4.97 4.25
C GLY A 317 -2.51 6.02 5.04
N LEU A 318 -3.57 6.59 4.45
CA LEU A 318 -4.43 7.58 5.12
C LEU A 318 -5.30 6.94 6.21
N LEU A 319 -5.79 5.71 6.03
CA LEU A 319 -6.48 4.97 7.10
C LEU A 319 -5.54 4.72 8.28
N ASP A 320 -4.31 4.29 8.02
CA ASP A 320 -3.30 4.10 9.06
C ASP A 320 -3.00 5.42 9.79
N LEU A 321 -2.69 6.48 9.03
CA LEU A 321 -2.37 7.80 9.55
C LEU A 321 -3.53 8.40 10.37
N SER A 322 -4.78 8.18 9.94
CA SER A 322 -5.97 8.64 10.70
C SER A 322 -6.05 8.03 12.10
N GLY A 323 -5.56 6.80 12.28
CA GLY A 323 -5.47 6.14 13.58
C GLY A 323 -4.31 6.65 14.46
N LEU A 324 -3.28 7.24 13.86
CA LEU A 324 -2.03 7.62 14.52
C LEU A 324 -2.02 9.09 14.97
N VAL A 325 -2.69 9.98 14.25
CA VAL A 325 -2.72 11.41 14.58
C VAL A 325 -3.62 11.68 15.80
N LYS A 326 -3.16 12.57 16.68
CA LYS A 326 -3.91 12.99 17.88
C LYS A 326 -4.92 14.09 17.61
N ASP A 327 -4.66 14.93 16.60
CA ASP A 327 -5.54 16.02 16.21
C ASP A 327 -6.82 15.48 15.56
N ALA A 328 -7.98 15.80 16.16
CA ALA A 328 -9.28 15.28 15.72
C ALA A 328 -9.64 15.71 14.30
N LYS A 329 -9.25 16.93 13.88
CA LYS A 329 -9.52 17.44 12.54
C LYS A 329 -8.68 16.72 11.49
N LEU A 330 -7.40 16.48 11.77
CA LEU A 330 -6.53 15.70 10.89
C LEU A 330 -7.02 14.25 10.79
N LYS A 331 -7.39 13.64 11.92
CA LYS A 331 -7.97 12.29 11.96
C LYS A 331 -9.18 12.18 11.02
N GLU A 332 -10.12 13.10 11.14
CA GLU A 332 -11.31 13.14 10.29
C GLU A 332 -10.96 13.42 8.84
N THR A 333 -10.05 14.35 8.56
CA THR A 333 -9.59 14.68 7.21
C THR A 333 -9.02 13.48 6.50
N TYR A 334 -8.10 12.73 7.13
CA TYR A 334 -7.45 11.58 6.51
C TYR A 334 -8.40 10.39 6.36
N PHE A 335 -9.24 10.15 7.37
CA PHE A 335 -10.27 9.12 7.29
C PHE A 335 -11.24 9.38 6.13
N ASN A 336 -11.77 10.62 6.01
CA ASN A 336 -12.70 10.98 4.95
C ASN A 336 -12.04 10.96 3.57
N ALA A 337 -10.77 11.36 3.46
CA ALA A 337 -10.02 11.28 2.22
C ALA A 337 -9.82 9.82 1.78
N ALA A 338 -9.45 8.93 2.69
CA ALA A 338 -9.32 7.50 2.41
C ALA A 338 -10.66 6.88 1.97
N LYS A 339 -11.74 7.20 2.69
CA LYS A 339 -13.10 6.75 2.30
C LYS A 339 -13.46 7.24 0.90
N ARG A 340 -13.18 8.51 0.58
CA ARG A 340 -13.43 9.06 -0.76
C ARG A 340 -12.68 8.30 -1.85
N PHE A 341 -11.40 7.93 -1.63
CA PHE A 341 -10.66 7.10 -2.58
C PHE A 341 -11.32 5.73 -2.77
N ILE A 342 -11.71 5.08 -1.68
CA ILE A 342 -12.38 3.79 -1.73
C ILE A 342 -13.71 3.91 -2.49
N ASP A 343 -14.51 4.95 -2.22
CA ASP A 343 -15.78 5.20 -2.92
C ASP A 343 -15.57 5.41 -4.44
N ILE A 344 -14.56 6.21 -4.84
CA ILE A 344 -14.22 6.43 -6.25
C ILE A 344 -13.73 5.14 -6.91
N LEU A 345 -12.81 4.42 -6.27
CA LEU A 345 -12.30 3.14 -6.78
C LEU A 345 -13.40 2.07 -6.89
N SER A 346 -14.43 2.17 -6.05
CA SER A 346 -15.62 1.29 -6.07
C SER A 346 -16.67 1.71 -7.09
N SER A 347 -16.47 2.80 -7.82
CA SER A 347 -17.40 3.26 -8.84
C SER A 347 -17.29 2.49 -10.15
N ASP A 348 -18.29 2.64 -11.00
CA ASP A 348 -18.33 2.06 -12.35
C ASP A 348 -17.19 2.53 -13.25
N ALA A 349 -16.58 3.66 -12.96
CA ALA A 349 -15.46 4.20 -13.71
C ALA A 349 -14.15 3.40 -13.44
N TYR A 350 -13.99 2.84 -12.25
CA TYR A 350 -12.74 2.19 -11.83
C TYR A 350 -12.87 0.68 -11.58
N LEU A 351 -14.06 0.19 -11.19
CA LEU A 351 -14.28 -1.26 -11.06
C LEU A 351 -14.30 -1.93 -12.41
N SER A 352 -13.50 -2.95 -12.59
CA SER A 352 -13.41 -3.69 -13.85
C SER A 352 -14.67 -4.52 -14.15
N LYS A 353 -15.52 -4.81 -13.16
CA LYS A 353 -16.73 -5.62 -13.32
C LYS A 353 -16.46 -6.91 -14.12
N ASN A 354 -17.15 -7.11 -15.25
CA ASN A 354 -17.01 -8.29 -16.12
C ASN A 354 -16.05 -8.06 -17.30
N ASN A 355 -15.37 -6.91 -17.37
CA ASN A 355 -14.56 -6.58 -18.55
C ASN A 355 -13.28 -7.42 -18.62
N ASN A 356 -12.68 -7.72 -17.47
CA ASN A 356 -11.46 -8.51 -17.36
C ASN A 356 -11.33 -9.14 -15.96
N GLN A 357 -10.22 -9.83 -15.69
CA GLN A 357 -9.99 -10.57 -14.44
C GLN A 357 -9.53 -9.69 -13.26
N ALA A 358 -9.10 -8.45 -13.47
CA ALA A 358 -8.66 -7.54 -12.41
C ALA A 358 -9.85 -6.94 -11.65
N LEU A 359 -9.61 -6.42 -10.46
CA LEU A 359 -10.61 -5.69 -9.66
C LEU A 359 -10.74 -4.25 -10.16
N LEU A 360 -9.60 -3.59 -10.39
CA LEU A 360 -9.53 -2.18 -10.78
C LEU A 360 -9.02 -1.98 -12.20
N LEU A 361 -9.46 -0.88 -12.81
CA LEU A 361 -8.99 -0.31 -14.06
C LEU A 361 -8.06 0.89 -13.80
N HIS A 362 -7.46 1.43 -14.87
CA HIS A 362 -6.84 2.76 -14.90
C HIS A 362 -5.65 2.98 -13.95
N SER A 363 -4.76 2.00 -13.85
CA SER A 363 -3.46 2.17 -13.20
C SER A 363 -2.35 2.48 -14.22
N THR A 364 -1.28 3.14 -13.76
CA THR A 364 -0.09 3.43 -14.57
C THR A 364 1.17 2.93 -13.89
N GLY A 365 1.79 1.88 -14.44
CA GLY A 365 2.97 1.23 -13.89
C GLY A 365 4.26 2.03 -14.13
N HIS A 366 4.72 2.10 -15.39
CA HIS A 366 5.98 2.77 -15.72
C HIS A 366 5.86 3.61 -16.99
N HIS A 367 5.27 4.81 -16.85
CA HIS A 367 5.01 5.71 -17.97
C HIS A 367 6.28 6.06 -18.79
N PRO A 368 7.44 6.42 -18.19
CA PRO A 368 8.65 6.74 -18.97
C PRO A 368 9.17 5.61 -19.85
N LYS A 369 8.84 4.35 -19.52
CA LYS A 369 9.17 3.17 -20.36
C LYS A 369 8.05 2.78 -21.31
N ASN A 370 7.00 3.58 -21.40
CA ASN A 370 5.79 3.25 -22.17
C ASN A 370 5.22 1.86 -21.81
N SER A 371 5.27 1.51 -20.53
CA SER A 371 4.83 0.23 -20.00
C SER A 371 3.71 0.39 -18.98
N GLU A 372 2.69 -0.46 -19.09
CA GLU A 372 1.57 -0.53 -18.15
C GLU A 372 0.87 0.84 -17.95
N ILE A 373 0.51 1.52 -19.06
CA ILE A 373 -0.15 2.83 -19.04
C ILE A 373 -1.66 2.67 -19.19
N ASP A 374 -2.41 3.15 -18.20
CA ASP A 374 -3.87 3.11 -18.17
C ASP A 374 -4.42 1.68 -18.35
N VAL A 375 -3.94 0.77 -17.48
CA VAL A 375 -4.26 -0.66 -17.49
C VAL A 375 -4.50 -1.19 -16.07
N PRO A 376 -5.17 -2.35 -15.90
CA PRO A 376 -5.20 -3.07 -14.64
C PRO A 376 -3.81 -3.53 -14.18
N ILE A 377 -3.51 -3.42 -12.89
CA ILE A 377 -2.23 -3.87 -12.31
C ILE A 377 -2.50 -4.53 -10.95
N ILE A 378 -1.84 -5.66 -10.67
CA ILE A 378 -2.13 -6.50 -9.51
C ILE A 378 -1.96 -5.80 -8.16
N TYR A 379 -0.99 -4.90 -8.02
CA TYR A 379 -0.79 -4.19 -6.76
C TYR A 379 -1.89 -3.14 -6.47
N ALA A 380 -2.60 -2.65 -7.50
CA ALA A 380 -3.80 -1.84 -7.29
C ALA A 380 -4.91 -2.68 -6.64
N ASP A 381 -5.13 -3.90 -7.14
CA ASP A 381 -6.11 -4.85 -6.59
C ASP A 381 -5.76 -5.22 -5.14
N TYR A 382 -4.48 -5.46 -4.84
CA TYR A 382 -4.01 -5.79 -3.50
C TYR A 382 -4.34 -4.69 -2.49
N TYR A 383 -3.91 -3.46 -2.76
CA TYR A 383 -4.14 -2.34 -1.84
C TYR A 383 -5.61 -1.93 -1.79
N PHE A 384 -6.38 -2.15 -2.84
CA PHE A 384 -7.82 -1.94 -2.80
C PHE A 384 -8.51 -2.93 -1.85
N MET A 385 -8.17 -4.23 -1.90
CA MET A 385 -8.69 -5.22 -0.96
C MET A 385 -8.28 -4.90 0.48
N GLU A 386 -7.03 -4.50 0.70
CA GLU A 386 -6.52 -4.08 2.00
C GLU A 386 -7.31 -2.88 2.54
N ALA A 387 -7.49 -1.84 1.71
CA ALA A 387 -8.21 -0.63 2.10
C ALA A 387 -9.68 -0.91 2.48
N LEU A 388 -10.36 -1.76 1.71
CA LEU A 388 -11.74 -2.17 2.00
C LEU A 388 -11.85 -2.90 3.34
N LEU A 389 -10.95 -3.87 3.61
CA LEU A 389 -10.96 -4.61 4.88
C LEU A 389 -10.63 -3.72 6.07
N ARG A 390 -9.64 -2.82 5.94
CA ARG A 390 -9.30 -1.85 6.98
C ARG A 390 -10.45 -0.89 7.26
N LEU A 391 -11.10 -0.35 6.22
CA LEU A 391 -12.25 0.53 6.37
C LEU A 391 -13.40 -0.19 7.08
N LYS A 392 -13.71 -1.42 6.68
CA LYS A 392 -14.71 -2.27 7.33
C LYS A 392 -14.44 -2.41 8.83
N GLN A 393 -13.20 -2.78 9.21
CA GLN A 393 -12.80 -2.94 10.61
C GLN A 393 -12.94 -1.63 11.40
N LEU A 394 -12.52 -0.49 10.82
CA LEU A 394 -12.63 0.81 11.47
C LEU A 394 -14.08 1.26 11.63
N GLU A 395 -14.94 0.99 10.65
CA GLU A 395 -16.37 1.30 10.76
C GLU A 395 -17.08 0.39 11.78
N GLN A 396 -16.66 -0.86 11.91
CA GLN A 396 -17.19 -1.77 12.93
C GLN A 396 -16.76 -1.39 14.36
N ASN A 397 -15.52 -0.90 14.55
CA ASN A 397 -14.95 -0.57 15.86
C ASN A 397 -15.26 0.85 16.36
N LYS A 398 -16.08 1.62 15.66
CA LYS A 398 -16.55 2.95 16.10
C LYS A 398 -17.69 2.87 17.13
N GLU A 399 -17.66 1.88 18.05
CA GLU A 399 -18.61 1.77 19.17
C GLU A 399 -18.28 2.72 20.32
#